data_ba85b9c70b2593524e68718e43cf391d
#
_entry.id   ba85b9c70b2593524e68718e43cf391d
#
_cell.length_a   1.000
_cell.length_b   1.000
_cell.length_c   1.000
_cell.angle_alpha   90.00
_cell.angle_beta   90.00
_cell.angle_gamma   90.00
#
_symmetry.space_group_name_H-M   'P 1'
#
loop_
_entity.id
_entity.type
_entity.pdbx_description
1 polymer ?
#
loop_
_entity_poly.entity_id
_entity_poly.type
_entity_poly.pdbx_seq_one_letter_code
_entity_poly.pdbx_strand_id
1 'polypeptide(L)'
;MIKGYVVNEKRLEVLNKTIQIQSRMLASTLGIEEKEVLNVIEAYSNALSLLDDYDHGCVSKPEGTNSMYQLTYEECRTLIDSMGYGGFSTVFGVEKEPGKLNGIIAAVYQNVFGREIYSSIEEKAANLLYFLIKDHPFVDGCKRIGASIFLEFLNKNHHLIIDGKQIISDSALVAITLMIAESRPEEKETMVKLVMNFLNS
;
A
#
# COMPACT_ATOMS: atom_id res chain seq x y z
N MET A 1 15.93 23.07 8.18
CA MET A 1 15.73 21.85 7.39
C MET A 1 16.97 20.94 7.28
N ILE A 2 18.19 21.46 7.21
CA ILE A 2 19.44 20.63 7.08
C ILE A 2 19.80 19.87 8.37
N LYS A 3 19.45 20.35 9.56
CA LYS A 3 19.77 19.67 10.82
C LYS A 3 18.99 18.36 11.09
N GLY A 4 17.78 18.24 10.55
CA GLY A 4 16.98 17.01 10.71
C GLY A 4 17.52 15.82 9.92
N TYR A 5 18.01 16.06 8.71
CA TYR A 5 18.56 15.02 7.84
C TYR A 5 19.83 14.39 8.42
N VAL A 6 20.73 15.20 8.95
CA VAL A 6 22.01 14.73 9.55
C VAL A 6 21.78 13.90 10.84
N VAL A 7 20.69 14.19 11.57
CA VAL A 7 20.35 13.43 12.79
C VAL A 7 19.79 12.04 12.42
N ASN A 8 19.03 11.92 11.34
CA ASN A 8 18.52 10.63 10.87
C ASN A 8 19.62 9.71 10.34
N GLU A 9 20.57 10.21 9.56
CA GLU A 9 21.71 9.40 9.09
C GLU A 9 22.54 8.84 10.24
N LYS A 10 22.87 9.65 11.24
CA LYS A 10 23.60 9.18 12.43
C LYS A 10 22.80 8.19 13.27
N ARG A 11 21.50 8.35 13.40
CA ARG A 11 20.63 7.38 14.09
C ARG A 11 20.57 6.06 13.36
N LEU A 12 20.40 6.08 12.02
CA LEU A 12 20.42 4.89 11.18
C LEU A 12 21.77 4.16 11.29
N GLU A 13 22.89 4.90 11.27
CA GLU A 13 24.23 4.34 11.41
C GLU A 13 24.45 3.67 12.79
N VAL A 14 23.97 4.31 13.87
CA VAL A 14 24.03 3.73 15.21
C VAL A 14 23.13 2.51 15.33
N LEU A 15 21.92 2.57 14.78
CA LEU A 15 20.98 1.45 14.75
C LEU A 15 21.58 0.26 13.99
N ASN A 16 22.11 0.48 12.80
CA ASN A 16 22.76 -0.55 11.99
C ASN A 16 23.97 -1.18 12.70
N LYS A 17 24.80 -0.39 13.36
CA LYS A 17 25.92 -0.92 14.16
C LYS A 17 25.43 -1.75 15.35
N THR A 18 24.40 -1.31 16.05
CA THR A 18 23.81 -2.04 17.18
C THR A 18 23.21 -3.37 16.70
N ILE A 19 22.50 -3.35 15.58
CA ILE A 19 21.92 -4.53 14.94
C ILE A 19 23.02 -5.53 14.54
N GLN A 20 24.13 -5.09 13.93
CA GLN A 20 25.25 -5.96 13.56
C GLN A 20 25.91 -6.60 14.79
N ILE A 21 26.06 -5.88 15.89
CA ILE A 21 26.61 -6.40 17.14
C ILE A 21 25.67 -7.45 17.75
N GLN A 22 24.36 -7.16 17.78
CA GLN A 22 23.36 -8.08 18.32
C GLN A 22 23.22 -9.35 17.48
N SER A 23 23.29 -9.25 16.13
CA SER A 23 23.24 -10.42 15.25
C SER A 23 24.43 -11.34 15.44
N ARG A 24 25.66 -10.80 15.62
CA ARG A 24 26.85 -11.61 15.95
C ARG A 24 26.73 -12.35 17.27
N MET A 25 26.20 -11.66 18.28
CA MET A 25 25.98 -12.27 19.61
C MET A 25 24.91 -13.38 19.54
N LEU A 26 23.81 -13.15 18.82
CA LEU A 26 22.73 -14.13 18.64
C LEU A 26 23.18 -15.33 17.80
N ALA A 27 23.88 -15.11 16.69
CA ALA A 27 24.41 -16.17 15.84
C ALA A 27 25.38 -17.08 16.62
N SER A 28 26.27 -16.48 17.41
CA SER A 28 27.20 -17.22 18.29
C SER A 28 26.47 -18.03 19.38
N THR A 29 25.34 -17.53 19.91
CA THR A 29 24.59 -18.19 20.99
C THR A 29 23.69 -19.29 20.45
N LEU A 30 23.14 -19.14 19.24
CA LEU A 30 22.17 -20.07 18.65
C LEU A 30 22.80 -21.10 17.70
N GLY A 31 24.09 -20.94 17.36
CA GLY A 31 24.80 -21.84 16.44
C GLY A 31 24.28 -21.79 14.99
N ILE A 32 23.67 -20.65 14.59
CA ILE A 32 23.20 -20.37 13.23
C ILE A 32 24.17 -19.44 12.50
N GLU A 33 24.12 -19.45 11.16
CA GLU A 33 24.99 -18.54 10.38
C GLU A 33 24.62 -17.08 10.60
N GLU A 34 25.63 -16.23 10.84
CA GLU A 34 25.46 -14.78 11.03
C GLU A 34 24.63 -14.14 9.90
N LYS A 35 24.78 -14.63 8.67
CA LYS A 35 24.07 -14.17 7.48
C LYS A 35 22.55 -14.39 7.56
N GLU A 36 22.10 -15.50 8.16
CA GLU A 36 20.67 -15.77 8.32
C GLU A 36 20.03 -14.82 9.33
N VAL A 37 20.73 -14.54 10.43
CA VAL A 37 20.27 -13.56 11.42
C VAL A 37 20.25 -12.16 10.84
N LEU A 38 21.26 -11.77 10.07
CA LEU A 38 21.32 -10.46 9.41
C LEU A 38 20.17 -10.26 8.43
N ASN A 39 19.84 -11.24 7.60
CA ASN A 39 18.73 -11.15 6.66
C ASN A 39 17.37 -10.89 7.37
N VAL A 40 17.13 -11.56 8.50
CA VAL A 40 15.92 -11.35 9.30
C VAL A 40 15.91 -9.95 9.88
N ILE A 41 17.04 -9.47 10.40
CA ILE A 41 17.14 -8.14 11.03
C ILE A 41 17.04 -7.03 9.98
N GLU A 42 17.62 -7.19 8.79
CA GLU A 42 17.47 -6.23 7.69
C GLU A 42 16.02 -6.05 7.27
N ALA A 43 15.26 -7.15 7.18
CA ALA A 43 13.83 -7.09 6.88
C ALA A 43 13.05 -6.27 7.93
N TYR A 44 13.37 -6.44 9.23
CA TYR A 44 12.75 -5.62 10.28
C TYR A 44 13.26 -4.18 10.31
N SER A 45 14.52 -3.92 9.94
CA SER A 45 15.07 -2.56 9.92
C SER A 45 14.34 -1.66 8.94
N ASN A 46 14.01 -2.15 7.76
CA ASN A 46 13.22 -1.41 6.77
C ASN A 46 11.82 -1.07 7.31
N ALA A 47 11.16 -2.03 7.96
CA ALA A 47 9.85 -1.80 8.57
C ALA A 47 9.91 -0.76 9.71
N LEU A 48 10.94 -0.83 10.57
CA LEU A 48 11.13 0.13 11.67
C LEU A 48 11.45 1.53 11.14
N SER A 49 12.25 1.63 10.06
CA SER A 49 12.54 2.92 9.42
C SER A 49 11.28 3.55 8.83
N LEU A 50 10.45 2.75 8.17
CA LEU A 50 9.17 3.22 7.61
C LEU A 50 8.20 3.68 8.71
N LEU A 51 8.19 3.01 9.87
CA LEU A 51 7.42 3.43 11.04
C LEU A 51 7.91 4.77 11.61
N ASP A 52 9.23 4.94 11.73
CA ASP A 52 9.83 6.20 12.19
C ASP A 52 9.50 7.36 11.23
N ASP A 53 9.60 7.12 9.92
CA ASP A 53 9.19 8.10 8.90
C ASP A 53 7.70 8.45 8.98
N TYR A 54 6.85 7.47 9.27
CA TYR A 54 5.42 7.69 9.45
C TYR A 54 5.15 8.58 10.68
N ASP A 55 5.75 8.26 11.82
CA ASP A 55 5.57 9.00 13.07
C ASP A 55 6.03 10.47 12.95
N HIS A 56 7.03 10.71 12.10
CA HIS A 56 7.57 12.05 11.84
C HIS A 56 6.93 12.76 10.61
N GLY A 57 5.98 12.11 9.93
CA GLY A 57 5.30 12.67 8.75
C GLY A 57 6.22 12.88 7.55
N CYS A 58 7.32 12.12 7.45
CA CYS A 58 8.34 12.25 6.41
C CYS A 58 8.42 11.03 5.47
N VAL A 59 7.39 10.20 5.42
CA VAL A 59 7.32 9.05 4.50
C VAL A 59 7.64 9.52 3.07
N SER A 60 8.68 8.94 2.48
CA SER A 60 9.11 9.25 1.12
C SER A 60 8.21 8.55 0.09
N LYS A 61 8.06 9.18 -1.09
CA LYS A 61 7.43 8.54 -2.24
C LYS A 61 8.48 7.67 -2.93
N PRO A 62 8.28 6.34 -3.02
CA PRO A 62 9.21 5.48 -3.74
C PRO A 62 9.09 5.70 -5.27
N GLU A 63 10.10 5.25 -6.00
CA GLU A 63 10.00 5.12 -7.46
C GLU A 63 8.92 4.10 -7.81
N GLY A 64 8.27 4.26 -8.96
CA GLY A 64 7.16 3.42 -9.34
C GLY A 64 7.27 2.89 -10.75
N THR A 65 6.48 1.86 -11.05
CA THR A 65 6.43 1.16 -12.34
C THR A 65 5.34 1.75 -13.23
N ASN A 66 5.59 1.90 -14.52
CA ASN A 66 4.61 2.43 -15.46
C ASN A 66 3.38 1.50 -15.56
N SER A 67 2.19 2.08 -15.45
CA SER A 67 0.93 1.35 -15.61
C SER A 67 0.63 1.12 -17.07
N MET A 68 0.30 -0.13 -17.45
CA MET A 68 -0.05 -0.53 -18.81
C MET A 68 -1.55 -0.83 -18.96
N TYR A 69 -2.23 -1.18 -17.89
CA TYR A 69 -3.64 -1.56 -17.90
C TYR A 69 -4.49 -0.56 -17.13
N GLN A 70 -5.66 -0.21 -17.69
CA GLN A 70 -6.66 0.64 -17.06
C GLN A 70 -7.90 -0.21 -16.75
N LEU A 71 -8.30 -0.27 -15.47
CA LEU A 71 -9.55 -0.90 -15.08
C LEU A 71 -10.75 -0.10 -15.60
N THR A 72 -11.73 -0.82 -16.11
CA THR A 72 -13.00 -0.25 -16.53
C THR A 72 -14.06 -0.35 -15.43
N TYR A 73 -15.11 0.46 -15.54
CA TYR A 73 -16.27 0.37 -14.64
C TYR A 73 -16.93 -1.02 -14.70
N GLU A 74 -17.07 -1.57 -15.91
CA GLU A 74 -17.71 -2.87 -16.17
C GLU A 74 -16.93 -4.02 -15.50
N GLU A 75 -15.60 -4.00 -15.55
CA GLU A 75 -14.77 -5.00 -14.86
C GLU A 75 -14.92 -4.90 -13.35
N CYS A 76 -14.85 -3.69 -12.80
CA CYS A 76 -15.05 -3.46 -11.37
C CYS A 76 -16.47 -3.91 -10.95
N ARG A 77 -17.49 -3.62 -11.74
CA ARG A 77 -18.87 -4.02 -11.47
C ARG A 77 -19.02 -5.54 -11.47
N THR A 78 -18.46 -6.21 -12.48
CA THR A 78 -18.45 -7.68 -12.57
C THR A 78 -17.80 -8.33 -11.36
N LEU A 79 -16.66 -7.77 -10.93
CA LEU A 79 -15.97 -8.24 -9.71
C LEU A 79 -16.86 -8.08 -8.47
N ILE A 80 -17.45 -6.90 -8.27
CA ILE A 80 -18.31 -6.60 -7.12
C ILE A 80 -19.53 -7.54 -7.11
N ASP A 81 -20.17 -7.75 -8.26
CA ASP A 81 -21.33 -8.62 -8.39
C ASP A 81 -20.97 -10.08 -8.05
N SER A 82 -19.77 -10.54 -8.43
CA SER A 82 -19.29 -11.86 -8.08
C SER A 82 -19.06 -12.04 -6.56
N MET A 83 -18.74 -10.97 -5.84
CA MET A 83 -18.55 -10.99 -4.38
C MET A 83 -19.89 -11.05 -3.62
N GLY A 84 -20.99 -10.57 -4.23
CA GLY A 84 -22.32 -10.49 -3.63
C GLY A 84 -23.00 -11.84 -3.39
N TYR A 85 -22.53 -12.92 -4.00
CA TYR A 85 -23.11 -14.27 -3.86
C TYR A 85 -22.99 -14.88 -2.46
N GLY A 86 -22.28 -14.24 -1.52
CA GLY A 86 -22.12 -14.67 -0.14
C GLY A 86 -23.31 -14.47 0.79
N GLY A 87 -24.42 -13.87 0.36
CA GLY A 87 -25.72 -13.87 1.05
C GLY A 87 -25.85 -13.04 2.33
N PHE A 88 -24.85 -12.23 2.73
CA PHE A 88 -24.87 -11.52 4.02
C PHE A 88 -25.49 -10.12 4.00
N SER A 89 -25.71 -9.50 2.83
CA SER A 89 -26.28 -8.16 2.73
C SER A 89 -26.95 -7.96 1.38
N THR A 90 -28.19 -7.51 1.39
CA THR A 90 -28.96 -7.15 0.18
C THR A 90 -28.51 -5.84 -0.47
N VAL A 91 -27.68 -5.05 0.24
CA VAL A 91 -27.17 -3.74 -0.19
C VAL A 91 -25.66 -3.74 -0.43
N PHE A 92 -25.02 -4.92 -0.43
CA PHE A 92 -23.60 -5.06 -0.73
C PHE A 92 -23.29 -4.56 -2.15
N GLY A 93 -22.35 -3.65 -2.28
CA GLY A 93 -21.92 -3.11 -3.57
C GLY A 93 -22.95 -2.21 -4.27
N VAL A 94 -24.06 -1.87 -3.61
CA VAL A 94 -25.00 -0.87 -4.13
C VAL A 94 -24.37 0.51 -3.99
N GLU A 95 -24.22 1.23 -5.11
CA GLU A 95 -23.70 2.60 -5.09
C GLU A 95 -24.67 3.52 -4.35
N LYS A 96 -24.15 4.38 -3.47
CA LYS A 96 -24.95 5.41 -2.77
C LYS A 96 -25.49 6.45 -3.75
N GLU A 97 -24.68 6.78 -4.75
CA GLU A 97 -25.00 7.73 -5.81
C GLU A 97 -24.59 7.09 -7.15
N PRO A 98 -25.47 7.05 -8.15
CA PRO A 98 -25.16 6.47 -9.46
C PRO A 98 -23.92 7.13 -10.08
N GLY A 99 -22.97 6.31 -10.55
CA GLY A 99 -21.76 6.77 -11.21
C GLY A 99 -20.60 7.15 -10.26
N LYS A 100 -20.77 6.99 -8.95
CA LYS A 100 -19.71 7.32 -7.99
C LYS A 100 -18.48 6.45 -8.16
N LEU A 101 -18.66 5.15 -8.40
CA LEU A 101 -17.55 4.24 -8.73
C LEU A 101 -16.84 4.67 -10.01
N ASN A 102 -17.60 5.02 -11.06
CA ASN A 102 -17.02 5.50 -12.33
C ASN A 102 -16.22 6.79 -12.13
N GLY A 103 -16.71 7.70 -11.30
CA GLY A 103 -15.98 8.93 -10.93
C GLY A 103 -14.66 8.64 -10.23
N ILE A 104 -14.60 7.66 -9.32
CA ILE A 104 -13.36 7.24 -8.64
C ILE A 104 -12.38 6.65 -9.65
N ILE A 105 -12.85 5.77 -10.54
CA ILE A 105 -11.98 5.19 -11.58
C ILE A 105 -11.41 6.30 -12.48
N ALA A 106 -12.26 7.20 -12.96
CA ALA A 106 -11.82 8.33 -13.78
C ALA A 106 -10.81 9.23 -13.08
N ALA A 107 -10.96 9.47 -11.78
CA ALA A 107 -10.03 10.28 -10.99
C ALA A 107 -8.62 9.66 -10.91
N VAL A 108 -8.51 8.33 -10.89
CA VAL A 108 -7.22 7.63 -10.86
C VAL A 108 -6.46 7.76 -12.20
N TYR A 109 -7.19 7.87 -13.32
CA TYR A 109 -6.58 8.01 -14.66
C TYR A 109 -6.61 9.44 -15.19
N GLN A 110 -6.84 10.41 -14.31
CA GLN A 110 -6.95 11.81 -14.70
C GLN A 110 -5.63 12.35 -15.26
N ASN A 111 -5.74 13.11 -16.35
CA ASN A 111 -4.65 13.80 -17.00
C ASN A 111 -4.79 15.32 -16.84
N VAL A 112 -3.67 15.99 -16.55
CA VAL A 112 -3.58 17.45 -16.52
C VAL A 112 -2.47 17.88 -17.47
N PHE A 113 -2.80 18.67 -18.47
CA PHE A 113 -1.87 19.14 -19.52
C PHE A 113 -1.09 18.01 -20.20
N GLY A 114 -1.74 16.85 -20.45
CA GLY A 114 -1.14 15.69 -21.10
C GLY A 114 -0.25 14.83 -20.20
N ARG A 115 -0.23 15.09 -18.90
CA ARG A 115 0.48 14.28 -17.91
C ARG A 115 -0.51 13.63 -16.96
N GLU A 116 -0.34 12.35 -16.70
CA GLU A 116 -1.10 11.64 -15.68
C GLU A 116 -0.79 12.22 -14.30
N ILE A 117 -1.84 12.44 -13.49
CA ILE A 117 -1.66 12.88 -12.09
C ILE A 117 -0.97 11.78 -11.28
N TYR A 118 -1.39 10.53 -11.48
CA TYR A 118 -0.78 9.36 -10.87
C TYR A 118 -0.07 8.56 -11.98
N SER A 119 1.25 8.54 -11.94
CA SER A 119 2.07 8.06 -13.07
C SER A 119 2.43 6.57 -12.99
N SER A 120 2.42 5.98 -11.79
CA SER A 120 2.87 4.60 -11.58
C SER A 120 1.73 3.66 -11.16
N ILE A 121 1.97 2.34 -11.27
CA ILE A 121 1.06 1.28 -10.81
C ILE A 121 0.79 1.47 -9.31
N GLU A 122 1.84 1.63 -8.53
CA GLU A 122 1.77 1.73 -7.08
C GLU A 122 0.99 2.97 -6.66
N GLU A 123 1.20 4.10 -7.33
CA GLU A 123 0.49 5.35 -7.05
C GLU A 123 -0.99 5.27 -7.43
N LYS A 124 -1.30 4.69 -8.60
CA LYS A 124 -2.69 4.43 -9.02
C LYS A 124 -3.39 3.46 -8.07
N ALA A 125 -2.74 2.34 -7.73
CA ALA A 125 -3.28 1.35 -6.79
C ALA A 125 -3.57 1.96 -5.43
N ALA A 126 -2.62 2.71 -4.87
CA ALA A 126 -2.75 3.36 -3.57
C ALA A 126 -3.89 4.37 -3.54
N ASN A 127 -4.00 5.23 -4.57
CA ASN A 127 -5.09 6.20 -4.66
C ASN A 127 -6.46 5.52 -4.91
N LEU A 128 -6.51 4.47 -5.73
CA LEU A 128 -7.71 3.68 -5.95
C LEU A 128 -8.24 3.08 -4.65
N LEU A 129 -7.38 2.42 -3.88
CA LEU A 129 -7.73 1.87 -2.57
C LEU A 129 -8.20 2.97 -1.61
N TYR A 130 -7.48 4.10 -1.56
CA TYR A 130 -7.82 5.23 -0.71
C TYR A 130 -9.21 5.78 -1.03
N PHE A 131 -9.50 6.09 -2.29
CA PHE A 131 -10.79 6.65 -2.69
C PHE A 131 -11.94 5.67 -2.43
N LEU A 132 -11.79 4.39 -2.78
CA LEU A 132 -12.82 3.37 -2.56
C LEU A 132 -13.17 3.19 -1.08
N ILE A 133 -12.24 3.45 -0.18
CA ILE A 133 -12.47 3.36 1.26
C ILE A 133 -13.03 4.69 1.81
N LYS A 134 -12.39 5.82 1.50
CA LYS A 134 -12.70 7.12 2.13
C LYS A 134 -13.93 7.80 1.55
N ASP A 135 -14.16 7.70 0.25
CA ASP A 135 -15.31 8.33 -0.39
C ASP A 135 -16.62 7.54 -0.20
N HIS A 136 -16.51 6.36 0.42
CA HIS A 136 -17.65 5.51 0.74
C HIS A 136 -18.66 5.37 -0.40
N PRO A 137 -18.25 4.91 -1.60
CA PRO A 137 -19.13 4.88 -2.78
C PRO A 137 -20.30 3.93 -2.64
N PHE A 138 -20.20 2.93 -1.77
CA PHE A 138 -21.22 1.89 -1.59
C PHE A 138 -21.93 2.01 -0.26
N VAL A 139 -23.16 1.51 -0.22
CA VAL A 139 -23.97 1.40 1.00
C VAL A 139 -23.33 0.44 1.99
N ASP A 140 -22.87 -0.71 1.49
CA ASP A 140 -22.08 -1.70 2.26
C ASP A 140 -20.95 -2.25 1.42
N GLY A 141 -19.89 -2.70 2.09
CA GLY A 141 -18.78 -3.43 1.50
C GLY A 141 -17.58 -2.60 1.08
N CYS A 142 -17.53 -1.28 1.30
CA CYS A 142 -16.49 -0.38 0.79
C CYS A 142 -15.05 -0.91 1.05
N LYS A 143 -14.75 -1.42 2.25
CA LYS A 143 -13.42 -1.96 2.56
C LYS A 143 -13.10 -3.23 1.75
N ARG A 144 -14.04 -4.18 1.72
CA ARG A 144 -13.86 -5.45 0.99
C ARG A 144 -13.77 -5.22 -0.50
N ILE A 145 -14.66 -4.41 -1.05
CA ILE A 145 -14.67 -4.04 -2.48
C ILE A 145 -13.39 -3.28 -2.83
N GLY A 146 -12.99 -2.30 -2.01
CA GLY A 146 -11.76 -1.54 -2.22
C GLY A 146 -10.52 -2.43 -2.28
N ALA A 147 -10.39 -3.35 -1.32
CA ALA A 147 -9.29 -4.32 -1.30
C ALA A 147 -9.31 -5.25 -2.53
N SER A 148 -10.50 -5.73 -2.95
CA SER A 148 -10.62 -6.62 -4.10
C SER A 148 -10.31 -5.92 -5.42
N ILE A 149 -10.78 -4.68 -5.62
CA ILE A 149 -10.48 -3.89 -6.82
C ILE A 149 -8.98 -3.51 -6.85
N PHE A 150 -8.39 -3.19 -5.71
CA PHE A 150 -6.95 -2.94 -5.57
C PHE A 150 -6.13 -4.16 -6.01
N LEU A 151 -6.46 -5.35 -5.52
CA LEU A 151 -5.78 -6.59 -5.92
C LEU A 151 -5.97 -6.90 -7.41
N GLU A 152 -7.19 -6.72 -7.94
CA GLU A 152 -7.46 -6.93 -9.37
C GLU A 152 -6.69 -5.93 -10.25
N PHE A 153 -6.56 -4.68 -9.84
CA PHE A 153 -5.74 -3.69 -10.54
C PHE A 153 -4.26 -4.11 -10.59
N LEU A 154 -3.70 -4.56 -9.47
CA LEU A 154 -2.33 -5.07 -9.42
C LEU A 154 -2.17 -6.33 -10.29
N ASN A 155 -3.14 -7.26 -10.23
CA ASN A 155 -3.15 -8.47 -11.03
C ASN A 155 -3.15 -8.19 -12.54
N LYS A 156 -4.05 -7.30 -13.00
CA LYS A 156 -4.15 -6.89 -14.42
C LYS A 156 -2.89 -6.17 -14.92
N ASN A 157 -2.18 -5.50 -14.05
CA ASN A 157 -0.89 -4.87 -14.37
C ASN A 157 0.30 -5.82 -14.15
N HIS A 158 0.08 -7.11 -13.89
CA HIS A 158 1.14 -8.10 -13.60
C HIS A 158 2.04 -7.70 -12.43
N HIS A 159 1.49 -6.94 -11.47
CA HIS A 159 2.21 -6.38 -10.33
C HIS A 159 1.78 -7.00 -8.98
N LEU A 160 0.88 -7.99 -8.99
CA LEU A 160 0.45 -8.70 -7.79
C LEU A 160 1.44 -9.77 -7.34
N ILE A 161 2.07 -10.44 -8.32
CA ILE A 161 3.07 -11.49 -8.10
C ILE A 161 4.32 -11.12 -8.86
N ILE A 162 5.43 -10.91 -8.15
CA ILE A 162 6.76 -10.61 -8.70
C ILE A 162 7.71 -11.73 -8.27
N ASP A 163 8.42 -12.35 -9.21
CA ASP A 163 9.35 -13.45 -8.97
C ASP A 163 8.72 -14.62 -8.15
N GLY A 164 7.43 -14.89 -8.37
CA GLY A 164 6.68 -15.93 -7.69
C GLY A 164 6.25 -15.60 -6.26
N LYS A 165 6.46 -14.38 -5.80
CA LYS A 165 6.05 -13.90 -4.47
C LYS A 165 4.94 -12.87 -4.59
N GLN A 166 3.96 -12.94 -3.69
CA GLN A 166 2.98 -11.87 -3.55
C GLN A 166 3.66 -10.58 -3.07
N ILE A 167 3.35 -9.47 -3.73
CA ILE A 167 3.92 -8.15 -3.40
C ILE A 167 3.36 -7.59 -2.09
N ILE A 168 2.19 -8.04 -1.67
CA ILE A 168 1.55 -7.64 -0.42
C ILE A 168 0.96 -8.88 0.28
N SER A 169 1.24 -9.03 1.56
CA SER A 169 0.65 -10.11 2.36
C SER A 169 -0.80 -9.81 2.75
N ASP A 170 -1.59 -10.84 3.04
CA ASP A 170 -2.98 -10.70 3.48
C ASP A 170 -3.08 -9.81 4.73
N SER A 171 -2.18 -9.99 5.69
CA SER A 171 -2.15 -9.18 6.92
C SER A 171 -1.80 -7.72 6.66
N ALA A 172 -0.88 -7.45 5.72
CA ALA A 172 -0.55 -6.08 5.31
C ALA A 172 -1.75 -5.42 4.61
N LEU A 173 -2.43 -6.13 3.71
CA LEU A 173 -3.64 -5.64 3.04
C LEU A 173 -4.74 -5.26 4.04
N VAL A 174 -4.99 -6.11 5.05
CA VAL A 174 -5.95 -5.81 6.11
C VAL A 174 -5.52 -4.58 6.91
N ALA A 175 -4.25 -4.51 7.31
CA ALA A 175 -3.73 -3.39 8.10
C ALA A 175 -3.86 -2.05 7.37
N ILE A 176 -3.41 -1.95 6.11
CA ILE A 176 -3.50 -0.71 5.33
C ILE A 176 -4.95 -0.31 5.06
N THR A 177 -5.84 -1.28 4.81
CA THR A 177 -7.27 -1.03 4.59
C THR A 177 -7.90 -0.38 5.84
N LEU A 178 -7.58 -0.91 7.03
CA LEU A 178 -8.07 -0.36 8.30
C LEU A 178 -7.42 1.00 8.61
N MET A 179 -6.12 1.15 8.39
CA MET A 179 -5.43 2.44 8.59
C MET A 179 -6.03 3.53 7.70
N ILE A 180 -6.26 3.26 6.41
CA ILE A 180 -6.93 4.20 5.51
C ILE A 180 -8.32 4.55 6.05
N ALA A 181 -9.11 3.56 6.48
CA ALA A 181 -10.47 3.81 6.97
C ALA A 181 -10.49 4.76 8.18
N GLU A 182 -9.55 4.62 9.09
CA GLU A 182 -9.44 5.42 10.31
C GLU A 182 -8.68 6.75 10.10
N SER A 183 -7.89 6.89 9.02
CA SER A 183 -7.10 8.09 8.75
C SER A 183 -7.97 9.34 8.58
N ARG A 184 -7.40 10.50 8.85
CA ARG A 184 -8.04 11.80 8.58
C ARG A 184 -7.78 12.23 7.13
N PRO A 185 -8.63 13.09 6.54
CA PRO A 185 -8.44 13.58 5.15
C PRO A 185 -7.06 14.21 4.92
N GLU A 186 -6.52 14.90 5.91
CA GLU A 186 -5.19 15.57 5.85
C GLU A 186 -4.05 14.57 5.76
N GLU A 187 -4.26 13.32 6.16
CA GLU A 187 -3.28 12.24 6.15
C GLU A 187 -3.24 11.48 4.81
N LYS A 188 -4.07 11.87 3.81
CA LYS A 188 -4.17 11.20 2.52
C LYS A 188 -2.81 10.93 1.89
N GLU A 189 -1.97 11.97 1.78
CA GLU A 189 -0.68 11.86 1.12
C GLU A 189 0.24 10.85 1.83
N THR A 190 0.23 10.86 3.15
CA THR A 190 0.99 9.92 3.99
C THR A 190 0.48 8.48 3.79
N MET A 191 -0.84 8.28 3.79
CA MET A 191 -1.44 6.96 3.55
C MET A 191 -1.10 6.41 2.17
N VAL A 192 -1.20 7.24 1.13
CA VAL A 192 -0.85 6.85 -0.25
C VAL A 192 0.61 6.44 -0.33
N LYS A 193 1.53 7.25 0.20
CA LYS A 193 2.97 6.94 0.22
C LYS A 193 3.27 5.65 1.01
N LEU A 194 2.58 5.42 2.12
CA LEU A 194 2.72 4.21 2.91
C LEU A 194 2.33 2.97 2.10
N VAL A 195 1.17 3.00 1.42
CA VAL A 195 0.75 1.91 0.52
C VAL A 195 1.77 1.68 -0.59
N MET A 196 2.29 2.75 -1.21
CA MET A 196 3.32 2.64 -2.25
C MET A 196 4.60 1.97 -1.72
N ASN A 197 5.02 2.29 -0.50
CA ASN A 197 6.18 1.64 0.13
C ASN A 197 5.94 0.15 0.39
N PHE A 198 4.73 -0.25 0.81
CA PHE A 198 4.37 -1.68 0.93
C PHE A 198 4.41 -2.43 -0.40
N LEU A 199 4.14 -1.76 -1.52
CA LEU A 199 4.21 -2.36 -2.85
C LEU A 199 5.63 -2.38 -3.44
N ASN A 200 6.61 -1.74 -2.79
CA ASN A 200 8.02 -1.68 -3.21
C ASN A 200 8.97 -2.37 -2.23
N SER A 201 8.42 -3.10 -1.25
CA SER A 201 9.19 -3.79 -0.21
C SER A 201 9.64 -5.20 -0.61
#